data_4cd538ebaf5ade377ab8455716fd1e23
#
_entry.id   4cd538ebaf5ade377ab8455716fd1e23
#
_cell.length_a   1.000
_cell.length_b   1.000
_cell.length_c   1.000
_cell.angle_alpha   90.00
_cell.angle_beta   90.00
_cell.angle_gamma   90.00
#
_symmetry.space_group_name_H-M   'P 1'
#
loop_
_entity.id
_entity.type
_entity.pdbx_description
1 polymer ?
#
loop_
_entity_poly.entity_id
_entity_poly.type
_entity_poly.pdbx_seq_one_letter_code
_entity_poly.pdbx_strand_id
1 'polypeptide(L)'
;IPSTSDLALGELALNTYDGKAYIKKSVGGTESIVEVGADDSTDITAMAHYLFNASANQTSFSGTDANGDSLSYTSGQLAVFLNGVFLDPDDYTATNGTTIVLDDGAKSSDYLEVVAFTSGVTSGLITAISNYEFTATAGQTVLTGADENGVTLSYTPGKVLVFLNGVLMDNRSGADYVETNASTITFNAGLQVSDTVIVKSYSGSAPFTRFQYDVTASSTTQISGTDANSRTLSIIPKYTEVFVNGVLVKKGQWSSGSGTQINFEEALTDPNYVIDVIDYGFVTPEVNLFLDTVPFLGGNLDTNGKDIISSGTDSVVLKPSTYVDVQDGPMHMEVLSSDPSGVTNRASIYAKDVSSSAELFVRDEAGNVTQISPHNNQGEWIYYSENVNTGKRFKVNMEKMIRKLEQITGEDFIEIDD
;
A
#
# COMPACT_ATOMS: atom_id res chain seq x y z
N ILE A 1 -19.49 -20.43 12.53
CA ILE A 1 -18.07 -20.80 12.69
C ILE A 1 -18.05 -22.24 13.18
N PRO A 2 -17.30 -23.18 12.54
CA PRO A 2 -17.16 -24.54 13.05
C PRO A 2 -16.40 -24.56 14.38
N SER A 3 -16.62 -25.57 15.19
CA SER A 3 -15.83 -25.83 16.40
C SER A 3 -14.60 -26.71 16.09
N THR A 4 -13.67 -26.82 17.03
CA THR A 4 -12.48 -27.68 16.85
C THR A 4 -12.83 -29.17 16.77
N SER A 5 -14.04 -29.59 17.19
CA SER A 5 -14.54 -30.95 17.05
C SER A 5 -15.18 -31.25 15.68
N ASP A 6 -15.50 -30.20 14.91
CA ASP A 6 -16.20 -30.35 13.63
C ASP A 6 -15.26 -30.58 12.46
N LEU A 7 -13.96 -30.27 12.64
CA LEU A 7 -12.95 -30.40 11.60
C LEU A 7 -11.78 -31.28 12.03
N ALA A 8 -11.22 -32.04 11.11
CA ALA A 8 -9.93 -32.65 11.26
C ALA A 8 -8.81 -31.61 11.10
N LEU A 9 -7.61 -31.89 11.62
CA LEU A 9 -6.46 -30.99 11.50
C LEU A 9 -6.12 -30.79 10.01
N GLY A 10 -6.11 -29.52 9.57
CA GLY A 10 -5.88 -29.14 8.17
C GLY A 10 -7.12 -29.27 7.27
N GLU A 11 -8.27 -29.70 7.78
CA GLU A 11 -9.51 -29.77 7.01
C GLU A 11 -10.11 -28.38 6.80
N LEU A 12 -10.60 -28.13 5.57
CA LEU A 12 -11.22 -26.88 5.14
C LEU A 12 -12.74 -26.97 5.23
N ALA A 13 -13.37 -26.04 5.91
CA ALA A 13 -14.82 -25.85 5.92
C ALA A 13 -15.20 -24.57 5.18
N LEU A 14 -16.16 -24.65 4.27
CA LEU A 14 -16.72 -23.52 3.54
C LEU A 14 -18.09 -23.18 4.10
N ASN A 15 -18.26 -21.96 4.60
CA ASN A 15 -19.56 -21.44 4.98
C ASN A 15 -20.16 -20.70 3.77
N THR A 16 -21.11 -21.35 3.11
CA THR A 16 -21.76 -20.81 1.90
C THR A 16 -22.79 -19.71 2.19
N TYR A 17 -23.11 -19.47 3.45
CA TYR A 17 -24.05 -18.41 3.84
C TYR A 17 -23.36 -17.03 3.93
N ASP A 18 -22.17 -16.97 4.50
CA ASP A 18 -21.40 -15.74 4.66
C ASP A 18 -20.15 -15.66 3.74
N GLY A 19 -19.93 -16.69 2.92
CA GLY A 19 -18.83 -16.75 1.97
C GLY A 19 -17.45 -17.01 2.60
N LYS A 20 -17.39 -17.46 3.85
CA LYS A 20 -16.17 -17.64 4.61
C LYS A 20 -15.65 -19.07 4.55
N ALA A 21 -14.33 -19.21 4.60
CA ALA A 21 -13.65 -20.49 4.71
C ALA A 21 -12.93 -20.62 6.06
N TYR A 22 -12.88 -21.81 6.63
CA TYR A 22 -12.24 -22.07 7.92
C TYR A 22 -11.36 -23.30 7.84
N ILE A 23 -10.23 -23.28 8.56
CA ILE A 23 -9.33 -24.42 8.69
C ILE A 23 -9.00 -24.68 10.17
N LYS A 24 -8.87 -25.95 10.54
CA LYS A 24 -8.35 -26.32 11.87
C LYS A 24 -6.83 -26.37 11.84
N LYS A 25 -6.18 -25.55 12.68
CA LYS A 25 -4.72 -25.54 12.86
C LYS A 25 -4.33 -26.01 14.28
N SER A 26 -3.08 -26.47 14.42
CA SER A 26 -2.48 -26.76 15.73
C SER A 26 -1.14 -26.03 15.84
N VAL A 27 -0.98 -25.26 16.91
CA VAL A 27 0.28 -24.57 17.23
C VAL A 27 0.69 -24.95 18.65
N GLY A 28 1.86 -25.58 18.79
CA GLY A 28 2.34 -26.03 20.09
C GLY A 28 1.43 -27.05 20.78
N GLY A 29 0.65 -27.84 20.01
CA GLY A 29 -0.32 -28.81 20.53
C GLY A 29 -1.68 -28.23 20.88
N THR A 30 -1.88 -26.91 20.73
CA THR A 30 -3.19 -26.27 20.91
C THR A 30 -3.90 -26.16 19.58
N GLU A 31 -5.09 -26.76 19.46
CA GLU A 31 -5.91 -26.72 18.26
C GLU A 31 -6.88 -25.51 18.27
N SER A 32 -7.02 -24.87 17.13
CA SER A 32 -7.94 -23.74 16.93
C SER A 32 -8.51 -23.74 15.53
N ILE A 33 -9.71 -23.16 15.37
CA ILE A 33 -10.29 -22.86 14.07
C ILE A 33 -9.89 -21.44 13.68
N VAL A 34 -9.37 -21.29 12.48
CA VAL A 34 -9.06 -19.98 11.90
C VAL A 34 -9.81 -19.83 10.59
N GLU A 35 -10.26 -18.62 10.31
CA GLU A 35 -10.86 -18.26 9.03
C GLU A 35 -9.75 -18.18 7.98
N VAL A 36 -9.90 -18.90 6.85
CA VAL A 36 -8.96 -18.88 5.73
C VAL A 36 -9.31 -17.68 4.86
N GLY A 37 -8.38 -16.74 4.72
CA GLY A 37 -8.65 -15.48 4.05
C GLY A 37 -9.49 -14.52 4.91
N ALA A 38 -9.84 -14.84 6.18
CA ALA A 38 -9.88 -13.79 7.16
C ALA A 38 -8.53 -13.10 7.07
N ASP A 39 -8.58 -11.81 6.97
CA ASP A 39 -7.46 -10.95 7.28
C ASP A 39 -7.10 -11.14 8.77
N ASP A 40 -6.59 -12.33 9.10
CA ASP A 40 -5.57 -12.54 10.11
C ASP A 40 -4.25 -12.15 9.43
N SER A 41 -4.34 -11.15 8.52
CA SER A 41 -3.22 -10.30 8.30
C SER A 41 -2.98 -9.74 9.70
N THR A 42 -1.96 -10.23 10.35
CA THR A 42 -0.94 -9.36 10.85
C THR A 42 -0.60 -8.42 9.69
N ASP A 43 -1.62 -7.70 9.21
CA ASP A 43 -1.46 -6.43 8.55
C ASP A 43 -0.55 -5.75 9.53
N ILE A 44 0.71 -5.61 9.12
CA ILE A 44 1.63 -4.71 9.75
C ILE A 44 1.00 -3.36 9.43
N THR A 45 -0.09 -3.07 10.15
CA THR A 45 -0.75 -1.79 10.18
C THR A 45 0.22 -0.94 10.95
N ALA A 46 1.14 -0.35 10.19
CA ALA A 46 2.08 0.58 10.73
C ALA A 46 1.37 1.67 11.54
N MET A 47 0.10 1.86 11.32
CA MET A 47 -0.79 2.79 12.01
C MET A 47 -2.21 2.21 12.08
N ALA A 48 -2.82 2.27 13.25
CA ALA A 48 -4.22 1.99 13.48
C ALA A 48 -4.90 3.23 14.08
N HIS A 49 -6.15 3.47 13.72
CA HIS A 49 -6.92 4.63 14.15
C HIS A 49 -8.23 4.16 14.80
N TYR A 50 -8.36 4.38 16.10
CA TYR A 50 -9.51 3.98 16.90
C TYR A 50 -10.33 5.20 17.31
N LEU A 51 -11.66 5.08 17.27
CA LEU A 51 -12.61 6.12 17.64
C LEU A 51 -13.56 5.61 18.72
N PHE A 52 -13.56 6.25 19.88
CA PHE A 52 -14.49 5.96 20.99
C PHE A 52 -15.41 7.14 21.24
N ASN A 53 -16.72 6.92 21.32
CA ASN A 53 -17.67 7.92 21.80
C ASN A 53 -17.76 7.80 23.32
N ALA A 54 -17.55 8.89 24.04
CA ALA A 54 -17.50 8.88 25.49
C ALA A 54 -18.89 8.91 26.13
N SER A 55 -18.98 8.27 27.30
CA SER A 55 -20.09 8.46 28.25
C SER A 55 -19.69 9.50 29.30
N ALA A 56 -20.68 10.05 30.01
CA ALA A 56 -20.40 11.05 31.05
C ALA A 56 -19.48 10.50 32.15
N ASN A 57 -18.43 11.23 32.46
CA ASN A 57 -17.38 10.90 33.45
C ASN A 57 -16.61 9.61 33.12
N GLN A 58 -16.57 9.21 31.86
CA GLN A 58 -15.79 8.06 31.44
C GLN A 58 -14.30 8.38 31.45
N THR A 59 -13.51 7.60 32.18
CA THR A 59 -12.04 7.68 32.20
C THR A 59 -11.38 6.52 31.47
N SER A 60 -12.02 5.37 31.36
CA SER A 60 -11.41 4.15 30.77
C SER A 60 -12.00 3.81 29.41
N PHE A 61 -11.13 3.66 28.42
CA PHE A 61 -11.46 3.31 27.04
C PHE A 61 -10.72 2.03 26.65
N SER A 62 -11.45 0.98 26.30
CA SER A 62 -10.90 -0.33 25.96
C SER A 62 -11.86 -1.14 25.11
N GLY A 63 -11.41 -2.28 24.59
CA GLY A 63 -12.23 -3.18 23.80
C GLY A 63 -12.49 -2.65 22.39
N THR A 64 -13.72 -2.82 21.91
CA THR A 64 -14.11 -2.49 20.54
C THR A 64 -14.49 -1.01 20.42
N ASP A 65 -13.93 -0.32 19.45
CA ASP A 65 -14.21 1.08 19.14
C ASP A 65 -15.57 1.28 18.42
N ALA A 66 -15.90 2.49 18.03
CA ALA A 66 -17.13 2.82 17.32
C ALA A 66 -17.21 2.24 15.90
N ASN A 67 -16.09 1.84 15.32
CA ASN A 67 -16.01 1.25 13.98
C ASN A 67 -15.98 -0.29 14.00
N GLY A 68 -15.88 -0.90 15.18
CA GLY A 68 -15.80 -2.35 15.35
C GLY A 68 -14.36 -2.89 15.50
N ASP A 69 -13.36 -2.02 15.57
CA ASP A 69 -11.96 -2.39 15.71
C ASP A 69 -11.57 -2.54 17.19
N SER A 70 -10.86 -3.61 17.55
CA SER A 70 -10.38 -3.83 18.93
C SER A 70 -9.13 -3.03 19.21
N LEU A 71 -9.15 -2.19 20.27
CA LEU A 71 -8.01 -1.37 20.66
C LEU A 71 -6.76 -2.20 20.95
N SER A 72 -5.70 -1.92 20.21
CA SER A 72 -4.39 -2.52 20.40
C SER A 72 -3.30 -1.51 20.03
N TYR A 73 -2.30 -1.34 20.91
CA TYR A 73 -1.20 -0.41 20.68
C TYR A 73 0.09 -0.87 21.36
N THR A 74 1.21 -0.29 20.97
CA THR A 74 2.49 -0.41 21.69
C THR A 74 2.62 0.80 22.63
N SER A 75 2.89 0.56 23.92
CA SER A 75 3.09 1.65 24.89
C SER A 75 4.14 2.64 24.40
N GLY A 76 3.85 3.93 24.52
CA GLY A 76 4.70 5.03 24.04
C GLY A 76 4.66 5.28 22.53
N GLN A 77 3.98 4.42 21.75
CA GLN A 77 3.88 4.60 20.29
C GLN A 77 2.45 4.89 19.85
N LEU A 78 1.86 5.91 20.44
CA LEU A 78 0.50 6.34 20.11
C LEU A 78 0.37 7.87 20.23
N ALA A 79 -0.72 8.37 19.70
CA ALA A 79 -1.22 9.72 19.94
C ALA A 79 -2.68 9.62 20.38
N VAL A 80 -3.05 10.34 21.43
CA VAL A 80 -4.40 10.36 21.99
C VAL A 80 -4.98 11.76 21.81
N PHE A 81 -6.18 11.83 21.25
CA PHE A 81 -6.88 13.09 21.01
C PHE A 81 -8.25 13.05 21.67
N LEU A 82 -8.57 14.10 22.43
CA LEU A 82 -9.93 14.31 22.96
C LEU A 82 -10.57 15.46 22.20
N ASN A 83 -11.66 15.19 21.48
CA ASN A 83 -12.31 16.16 20.60
C ASN A 83 -11.35 16.81 19.59
N GLY A 84 -10.41 16.04 19.08
CA GLY A 84 -9.40 16.47 18.11
C GLY A 84 -8.21 17.23 18.69
N VAL A 85 -8.21 17.51 20.00
CA VAL A 85 -7.08 18.14 20.71
C VAL A 85 -6.15 17.04 21.23
N PHE A 86 -4.86 17.12 20.88
CA PHE A 86 -3.86 16.18 21.35
C PHE A 86 -3.69 16.28 22.85
N LEU A 87 -3.83 15.15 23.55
CA LEU A 87 -3.64 15.09 25.00
C LEU A 87 -2.15 14.99 25.35
N ASP A 88 -1.77 15.70 26.42
CA ASP A 88 -0.48 15.49 27.04
C ASP A 88 -0.36 14.04 27.51
N PRO A 89 0.79 13.36 27.29
CA PRO A 89 1.02 12.03 27.85
C PRO A 89 0.80 11.91 29.37
N ASP A 90 0.94 13.01 30.10
CA ASP A 90 0.66 13.07 31.54
C ASP A 90 -0.83 13.17 31.90
N ASP A 91 -1.71 13.48 30.93
CA ASP A 91 -3.17 13.51 31.13
C ASP A 91 -3.84 12.11 30.99
N TYR A 92 -3.07 11.07 30.67
CA TYR A 92 -3.63 9.72 30.54
C TYR A 92 -2.59 8.63 30.81
N THR A 93 -3.08 7.43 31.11
CA THR A 93 -2.25 6.22 31.22
C THR A 93 -2.54 5.27 30.07
N ALA A 94 -1.48 4.88 29.32
CA ALA A 94 -1.54 3.94 28.19
C ALA A 94 -0.34 2.98 28.19
N THR A 95 -0.31 2.04 29.16
CA THR A 95 0.85 1.16 29.40
C THR A 95 0.63 -0.32 29.08
N ASN A 96 -0.64 -0.77 28.99
CA ASN A 96 -1.00 -2.19 28.90
C ASN A 96 -1.29 -2.67 27.47
N GLY A 97 -1.28 -1.77 26.47
CA GLY A 97 -1.50 -2.11 25.05
C GLY A 97 -2.97 -2.24 24.61
N THR A 98 -3.95 -2.14 25.53
CA THR A 98 -5.36 -2.41 25.22
C THR A 98 -6.36 -1.46 25.91
N THR A 99 -5.86 -0.55 26.77
CA THR A 99 -6.70 0.36 27.55
C THR A 99 -6.05 1.73 27.63
N ILE A 100 -6.80 2.79 27.37
CA ILE A 100 -6.44 4.18 27.68
C ILE A 100 -7.24 4.61 28.91
N VAL A 101 -6.57 5.16 29.91
CA VAL A 101 -7.21 5.72 31.12
C VAL A 101 -6.90 7.19 31.19
N LEU A 102 -7.91 8.04 31.06
CA LEU A 102 -7.80 9.49 31.24
C LEU A 102 -7.77 9.84 32.72
N ASP A 103 -7.03 10.86 33.09
CA ASP A 103 -6.99 11.36 34.45
C ASP A 103 -8.29 12.11 34.82
N ASP A 104 -8.85 12.85 33.85
CA ASP A 104 -10.14 13.51 33.99
C ASP A 104 -11.24 12.83 33.19
N GLY A 105 -12.46 12.75 33.76
CA GLY A 105 -13.59 12.10 33.11
C GLY A 105 -14.12 12.87 31.91
N ALA A 106 -14.18 12.19 30.74
CA ALA A 106 -14.77 12.74 29.55
C ALA A 106 -16.29 13.01 29.68
N LYS A 107 -16.82 13.95 28.89
CA LYS A 107 -18.25 14.27 28.85
C LYS A 107 -19.00 13.36 27.90
N SER A 108 -20.31 13.27 28.01
CA SER A 108 -21.16 12.38 27.19
C SER A 108 -21.19 12.73 25.70
N SER A 109 -20.70 13.89 25.31
CA SER A 109 -20.60 14.33 23.91
C SER A 109 -19.18 14.26 23.36
N ASP A 110 -18.21 13.93 24.21
CA ASP A 110 -16.82 13.85 23.80
C ASP A 110 -16.56 12.59 23.00
N TYR A 111 -15.52 12.64 22.20
CA TYR A 111 -14.95 11.48 21.52
C TYR A 111 -13.45 11.41 21.75
N LEU A 112 -12.97 10.19 21.95
CA LEU A 112 -11.53 9.90 22.05
C LEU A 112 -11.08 9.23 20.76
N GLU A 113 -10.05 9.79 20.14
CA GLU A 113 -9.36 9.17 19.01
C GLU A 113 -7.97 8.74 19.44
N VAL A 114 -7.60 7.51 19.08
CA VAL A 114 -6.29 6.94 19.36
C VAL A 114 -5.65 6.56 18.03
N VAL A 115 -4.52 7.19 17.74
CA VAL A 115 -3.66 6.86 16.62
C VAL A 115 -2.50 6.05 17.16
N ALA A 116 -2.50 4.74 16.88
CA ALA A 116 -1.50 3.81 17.35
C ALA A 116 -0.54 3.41 16.22
N PHE A 117 0.76 3.44 16.53
CA PHE A 117 1.81 2.99 15.62
C PHE A 117 2.31 1.63 16.11
N THR A 118 2.30 0.62 15.25
CA THR A 118 2.77 -0.73 15.62
C THR A 118 4.26 -0.86 15.36
N SER A 119 5.00 -1.29 16.40
CA SER A 119 6.41 -1.66 16.26
C SER A 119 6.50 -2.99 15.49
N GLY A 120 7.08 -3.00 14.33
CA GLY A 120 7.23 -4.21 13.51
C GLY A 120 7.33 -3.88 12.03
N VAL A 121 7.32 -2.60 11.69
CA VAL A 121 7.49 -2.14 10.31
C VAL A 121 8.94 -2.33 9.91
N THR A 122 9.22 -3.42 9.21
CA THR A 122 10.52 -3.68 8.60
C THR A 122 10.85 -2.74 7.44
N SER A 123 9.94 -1.81 7.12
CA SER A 123 10.13 -0.85 6.01
C SER A 123 11.13 0.27 6.32
N GLY A 124 11.52 0.48 7.60
CA GLY A 124 12.40 1.59 7.98
C GLY A 124 11.81 2.99 7.80
N LEU A 125 10.51 3.10 7.46
CA LEU A 125 9.84 4.39 7.26
C LEU A 125 9.72 5.15 8.58
N ILE A 126 9.17 4.51 9.62
CA ILE A 126 9.21 4.97 11.01
C ILE A 126 9.91 3.91 11.83
N THR A 127 10.99 4.27 12.51
CA THR A 127 11.78 3.35 13.36
C THR A 127 11.57 3.62 14.84
N ALA A 128 11.23 4.84 15.21
CA ALA A 128 10.89 5.23 16.57
C ALA A 128 10.04 6.51 16.57
N ILE A 129 9.24 6.67 17.63
CA ILE A 129 8.51 7.90 17.95
C ILE A 129 8.95 8.34 19.34
N SER A 130 9.29 9.60 19.49
CA SER A 130 9.67 10.22 20.78
C SER A 130 8.82 11.45 21.01
N ASN A 131 8.29 11.59 22.21
CA ASN A 131 7.64 12.81 22.67
C ASN A 131 8.60 13.55 23.60
N TYR A 132 8.69 14.86 23.42
CA TYR A 132 9.41 15.78 24.32
C TYR A 132 8.41 16.80 24.84
N GLU A 133 8.32 16.95 26.15
CA GLU A 133 7.32 17.74 26.86
C GLU A 133 7.97 18.92 27.54
N PHE A 134 7.44 20.12 27.32
CA PHE A 134 7.97 21.36 27.86
C PHE A 134 6.85 22.22 28.39
N THR A 135 7.00 22.76 29.62
CA THR A 135 6.17 23.85 30.13
C THR A 135 6.87 25.18 29.86
N ALA A 136 6.18 26.06 29.15
CA ALA A 136 6.73 27.32 28.73
C ALA A 136 6.77 28.35 29.87
N THR A 137 7.77 29.24 29.82
CA THR A 137 7.83 30.45 30.62
C THR A 137 7.30 31.63 29.81
N ALA A 138 6.83 32.70 30.52
CA ALA A 138 6.25 33.86 29.87
C ALA A 138 7.21 34.50 28.84
N GLY A 139 6.74 34.64 27.59
CA GLY A 139 7.49 35.24 26.50
C GLY A 139 8.59 34.34 25.92
N GLN A 140 8.64 33.08 26.30
CA GLN A 140 9.60 32.14 25.77
C GLN A 140 9.37 31.92 24.27
N THR A 141 10.43 32.03 23.46
CA THR A 141 10.38 31.80 22.02
C THR A 141 11.28 30.65 21.57
N VAL A 142 12.12 30.11 22.46
CA VAL A 142 13.09 29.06 22.10
C VAL A 142 12.92 27.88 23.05
N LEU A 143 12.73 26.71 22.49
CA LEU A 143 12.79 25.42 23.19
C LEU A 143 14.06 24.70 22.79
N THR A 144 14.85 24.30 23.76
CA THR A 144 16.09 23.53 23.59
C THR A 144 16.50 22.88 24.90
N GLY A 145 17.38 21.90 24.87
CA GLY A 145 17.89 21.25 26.08
C GLY A 145 17.01 20.08 26.54
N ALA A 146 17.01 19.84 27.86
CA ALA A 146 16.23 18.79 28.46
C ALA A 146 14.76 19.17 28.59
N ASP A 147 13.86 18.25 28.29
CA ASP A 147 12.43 18.32 28.54
C ASP A 147 12.12 18.10 30.05
N GLU A 148 10.84 18.05 30.42
CA GLU A 148 10.40 17.83 31.80
C GLU A 148 10.81 16.47 32.36
N ASN A 149 10.95 15.45 31.47
CA ASN A 149 11.39 14.13 31.83
C ASN A 149 12.93 14.00 31.85
N GLY A 150 13.67 15.07 31.63
CA GLY A 150 15.13 15.11 31.59
C GLY A 150 15.74 14.56 30.29
N VAL A 151 14.93 14.40 29.25
CA VAL A 151 15.38 13.92 27.94
C VAL A 151 15.76 15.12 27.08
N THR A 152 17.00 15.12 26.57
CA THR A 152 17.47 16.22 25.71
C THR A 152 16.76 16.19 24.35
N LEU A 153 16.16 17.31 23.93
CA LEU A 153 15.50 17.48 22.64
C LEU A 153 16.46 17.16 21.51
N SER A 154 16.08 16.16 20.70
CA SER A 154 16.83 15.74 19.52
C SER A 154 15.88 15.21 18.47
N TYR A 155 15.96 15.72 17.26
CA TYR A 155 15.09 15.32 16.16
C TYR A 155 15.76 15.49 14.78
N THR A 156 15.15 14.97 13.75
CA THR A 156 15.54 15.25 12.37
C THR A 156 14.64 16.36 11.82
N PRO A 157 15.17 17.50 11.35
CA PRO A 157 14.36 18.56 10.76
C PRO A 157 13.44 18.03 9.65
N GLY A 158 12.19 18.53 9.65
CA GLY A 158 11.13 18.06 8.76
C GLY A 158 10.45 16.75 9.19
N LYS A 159 10.84 16.19 10.35
CA LYS A 159 10.30 14.92 10.87
C LYS A 159 9.72 15.09 12.28
N VAL A 160 9.15 16.26 12.56
CA VAL A 160 8.49 16.55 13.83
C VAL A 160 7.11 17.18 13.61
N LEU A 161 6.23 16.92 14.55
CA LEU A 161 4.97 17.64 14.74
C LEU A 161 5.06 18.34 16.10
N VAL A 162 4.75 19.64 16.14
CA VAL A 162 4.79 20.45 17.36
C VAL A 162 3.36 20.82 17.74
N PHE A 163 2.99 20.53 18.97
CA PHE A 163 1.67 20.84 19.52
C PHE A 163 1.83 21.86 20.63
N LEU A 164 1.04 22.93 20.60
CA LEU A 164 0.91 23.90 21.67
C LEU A 164 -0.47 23.74 22.31
N ASN A 165 -0.51 23.39 23.60
CA ASN A 165 -1.75 23.11 24.32
C ASN A 165 -2.65 22.10 23.53
N GLY A 166 -2.04 21.11 22.91
CA GLY A 166 -2.72 20.08 22.12
C GLY A 166 -3.09 20.46 20.69
N VAL A 167 -2.82 21.70 20.26
CA VAL A 167 -3.12 22.17 18.89
C VAL A 167 -1.87 22.09 18.05
N LEU A 168 -1.96 21.41 16.87
CA LEU A 168 -0.84 21.28 15.92
C LEU A 168 -0.46 22.66 15.37
N MET A 169 0.82 23.00 15.50
CA MET A 169 1.38 24.29 15.07
C MET A 169 1.77 24.26 13.59
N ASP A 170 1.61 25.38 12.91
CA ASP A 170 2.03 25.57 11.52
C ASP A 170 3.56 25.79 11.42
N ASN A 171 4.25 24.97 10.65
CA ASN A 171 5.71 25.05 10.43
C ASN A 171 6.12 25.77 9.13
N ARG A 172 5.19 26.41 8.43
CA ARG A 172 5.52 27.20 7.24
C ARG A 172 6.38 28.42 7.60
N SER A 173 7.16 28.87 6.64
CA SER A 173 8.00 30.05 6.82
C SER A 173 7.20 31.27 7.25
N GLY A 174 7.52 31.81 8.43
CA GLY A 174 6.83 32.98 9.00
C GLY A 174 5.52 32.66 9.72
N ALA A 175 5.11 31.39 9.84
CA ALA A 175 3.94 30.97 10.58
C ALA A 175 4.25 30.83 12.11
N ASP A 176 3.97 29.71 12.75
CA ASP A 176 4.02 29.60 14.20
C ASP A 176 5.42 29.33 14.74
N TYR A 177 6.17 28.46 14.08
CA TYR A 177 7.51 28.07 14.53
C TYR A 177 8.46 27.71 13.38
N VAL A 178 9.74 27.62 13.72
CA VAL A 178 10.82 27.17 12.84
C VAL A 178 11.64 26.09 13.53
N GLU A 179 11.97 25.03 12.83
CA GLU A 179 12.95 24.01 13.20
C GLU A 179 14.36 24.57 12.96
N THR A 180 14.94 25.26 13.94
CA THR A 180 16.20 25.99 13.77
C THR A 180 17.38 25.07 13.50
N ASN A 181 17.37 23.88 14.13
CA ASN A 181 18.36 22.82 13.94
C ASN A 181 17.80 21.52 14.56
N ALA A 182 18.59 20.47 14.61
CA ALA A 182 18.15 19.16 15.12
C ALA A 182 17.86 19.09 16.65
N SER A 183 17.90 20.20 17.38
CA SER A 183 17.72 20.26 18.83
C SER A 183 17.07 21.55 19.34
N THR A 184 16.52 22.37 18.44
CA THR A 184 15.95 23.69 18.81
C THR A 184 14.73 24.01 17.97
N ILE A 185 13.61 24.28 18.65
CA ILE A 185 12.38 24.84 18.06
C ILE A 185 12.34 26.31 18.42
N THR A 186 12.11 27.18 17.44
CA THR A 186 11.96 28.63 17.65
C THR A 186 10.57 29.06 17.24
N PHE A 187 9.80 29.63 18.19
CA PHE A 187 8.46 30.20 17.98
C PHE A 187 8.54 31.64 17.48
N ASN A 188 7.67 32.00 16.55
CA ASN A 188 7.58 33.37 16.04
C ASN A 188 6.87 34.32 17.00
N ALA A 189 6.05 33.81 17.94
CA ALA A 189 5.43 34.55 19.02
C ALA A 189 5.88 33.99 20.37
N GLY A 190 5.94 34.87 21.41
CA GLY A 190 6.28 34.43 22.75
C GLY A 190 5.15 33.61 23.37
N LEU A 191 5.49 32.44 23.90
CA LEU A 191 4.59 31.55 24.61
C LEU A 191 4.11 32.19 25.92
N GLN A 192 2.96 31.74 26.41
CA GLN A 192 2.44 32.13 27.70
C GLN A 192 3.04 31.30 28.83
N VAL A 193 2.98 31.77 30.04
CA VAL A 193 3.37 30.98 31.22
C VAL A 193 2.44 29.79 31.33
N SER A 194 3.01 28.59 31.56
CA SER A 194 2.30 27.31 31.67
C SER A 194 1.69 26.79 30.37
N ASP A 195 2.03 27.36 29.21
CA ASP A 195 1.73 26.69 27.95
C ASP A 195 2.50 25.36 27.90
N THR A 196 1.82 24.28 27.55
CA THR A 196 2.43 22.99 27.31
C THR A 196 2.82 22.85 25.82
N VAL A 197 4.07 22.53 25.58
CA VAL A 197 4.55 22.24 24.22
C VAL A 197 5.03 20.81 24.14
N ILE A 198 4.43 20.04 23.21
CA ILE A 198 4.85 18.67 22.92
C ILE A 198 5.50 18.65 21.53
N VAL A 199 6.76 18.23 21.48
CA VAL A 199 7.48 17.97 20.24
C VAL A 199 7.47 16.47 19.97
N LYS A 200 6.65 16.04 19.03
CA LYS A 200 6.54 14.65 18.61
C LYS A 200 7.49 14.40 17.45
N SER A 201 8.56 13.66 17.69
CA SER A 201 9.62 13.35 16.72
C SER A 201 9.47 11.94 16.17
N TYR A 202 9.65 11.83 14.87
CA TYR A 202 9.59 10.56 14.16
C TYR A 202 10.97 10.25 13.55
N SER A 203 11.53 9.09 13.90
CA SER A 203 12.76 8.58 13.29
C SER A 203 12.44 7.64 12.14
N GLY A 204 13.31 7.57 11.15
CA GLY A 204 13.14 6.71 9.98
C GLY A 204 13.48 7.41 8.67
N SER A 205 13.37 6.71 7.55
CA SER A 205 13.75 7.22 6.23
C SER A 205 12.75 8.24 5.67
N ALA A 206 11.44 7.98 5.83
CA ALA A 206 10.36 8.85 5.37
C ALA A 206 9.13 8.69 6.30
N PRO A 207 9.17 9.22 7.53
CA PRO A 207 8.16 8.92 8.55
C PRO A 207 6.79 9.52 8.23
N PHE A 208 6.71 10.64 7.53
CA PHE A 208 5.47 11.23 7.04
C PHE A 208 5.74 12.30 5.96
N THR A 209 4.67 12.63 5.22
CA THR A 209 4.60 13.83 4.37
C THR A 209 3.51 14.73 4.93
N ARG A 210 3.82 16.03 5.12
CA ARG A 210 2.87 17.04 5.58
C ARG A 210 2.47 17.93 4.41
N PHE A 211 1.20 17.88 3.99
CA PHE A 211 0.63 18.80 3.00
C PHE A 211 -0.14 19.92 3.74
N GLN A 212 -0.05 21.14 3.22
CA GLN A 212 -0.66 22.31 3.89
C GLN A 212 -1.45 23.14 2.88
N TYR A 213 -2.70 23.41 3.22
CA TYR A 213 -3.62 24.19 2.38
C TYR A 213 -4.20 25.35 3.16
N ASP A 214 -4.30 26.52 2.52
CA ASP A 214 -5.08 27.64 3.01
C ASP A 214 -6.48 27.58 2.44
N VAL A 215 -7.51 27.69 3.29
CA VAL A 215 -8.88 27.84 2.85
C VAL A 215 -9.07 29.28 2.35
N THR A 216 -9.35 29.44 1.07
CA THR A 216 -9.51 30.76 0.43
C THR A 216 -10.95 31.11 0.11
N ALA A 217 -11.89 30.17 0.28
CA ALA A 217 -13.30 30.34 -0.02
C ALA A 217 -14.15 30.07 1.25
N SER A 218 -15.23 30.83 1.40
CA SER A 218 -16.15 30.72 2.54
C SER A 218 -17.04 29.47 2.56
N SER A 219 -16.78 28.50 1.71
CA SER A 219 -17.47 27.20 1.68
C SER A 219 -16.60 26.17 0.96
N THR A 220 -15.55 25.71 1.64
CA THR A 220 -14.66 24.67 1.11
C THR A 220 -15.11 23.30 1.59
N THR A 221 -15.53 22.46 0.66
CA THR A 221 -15.92 21.06 0.94
C THR A 221 -14.86 20.07 0.47
N GLN A 222 -13.83 20.53 -0.24
CA GLN A 222 -12.81 19.68 -0.83
C GLN A 222 -11.48 20.41 -0.94
N ILE A 223 -10.38 19.68 -0.70
CA ILE A 223 -9.03 20.10 -1.11
C ILE A 223 -8.42 19.08 -2.04
N SER A 224 -7.61 19.54 -2.99
CA SER A 224 -6.92 18.70 -3.98
C SER A 224 -5.80 19.49 -4.66
N GLY A 225 -5.01 18.79 -5.49
CA GLY A 225 -3.96 19.43 -6.28
C GLY A 225 -2.74 19.82 -5.46
N THR A 226 -2.16 20.99 -5.76
CA THR A 226 -0.88 21.42 -5.19
C THR A 226 -1.11 22.20 -3.88
N ASP A 227 -0.36 21.84 -2.84
CA ASP A 227 -0.39 22.51 -1.54
C ASP A 227 0.39 23.85 -1.54
N ALA A 228 0.37 24.57 -0.43
CA ALA A 228 1.10 25.83 -0.26
C ALA A 228 2.63 25.70 -0.40
N ASN A 229 3.17 24.49 -0.26
CA ASN A 229 4.60 24.17 -0.43
C ASN A 229 4.92 23.58 -1.81
N SER A 230 4.01 23.70 -2.79
CA SER A 230 4.15 23.20 -4.17
C SER A 230 4.23 21.68 -4.30
N ARG A 231 3.67 20.93 -3.34
CA ARG A 231 3.56 19.47 -3.36
C ARG A 231 2.18 19.04 -3.81
N THR A 232 2.10 18.13 -4.78
CA THR A 232 0.82 17.56 -5.23
C THR A 232 0.31 16.57 -4.19
N LEU A 233 -0.96 16.70 -3.77
CA LEU A 233 -1.59 15.79 -2.82
C LEU A 233 -1.58 14.35 -3.33
N SER A 234 -0.96 13.48 -2.56
CA SER A 234 -0.96 12.04 -2.77
C SER A 234 -0.87 11.37 -1.40
N ILE A 235 -1.94 10.71 -0.97
CA ILE A 235 -2.07 10.14 0.36
C ILE A 235 -2.61 8.71 0.31
N ILE A 236 -2.37 7.99 1.39
CA ILE A 236 -3.02 6.71 1.67
C ILE A 236 -4.05 6.97 2.78
N PRO A 237 -5.36 7.03 2.47
CA PRO A 237 -6.38 7.52 3.41
C PRO A 237 -6.42 6.79 4.76
N LYS A 238 -6.06 5.50 4.75
CA LYS A 238 -5.98 4.66 5.97
C LYS A 238 -4.89 5.15 6.94
N TYR A 239 -3.83 5.78 6.42
CA TYR A 239 -2.64 6.20 7.17
C TYR A 239 -2.47 7.73 7.17
N THR A 240 -3.58 8.44 7.06
CA THR A 240 -3.59 9.89 6.96
C THR A 240 -4.38 10.50 8.12
N GLU A 241 -3.84 11.55 8.70
CA GLU A 241 -4.53 12.45 9.62
C GLU A 241 -4.78 13.79 8.94
N VAL A 242 -5.93 14.39 9.22
CA VAL A 242 -6.32 15.71 8.69
C VAL A 242 -6.61 16.64 9.85
N PHE A 243 -5.95 17.79 9.88
CA PHE A 243 -6.14 18.82 10.89
C PHE A 243 -6.71 20.08 10.25
N VAL A 244 -7.60 20.76 10.95
CA VAL A 244 -8.10 22.08 10.58
C VAL A 244 -7.75 23.03 11.73
N ASN A 245 -6.95 24.06 11.45
CA ASN A 245 -6.37 24.94 12.45
C ASN A 245 -5.71 24.19 13.62
N GLY A 246 -5.00 23.11 13.29
CA GLY A 246 -4.29 22.29 14.27
C GLY A 246 -5.14 21.33 15.09
N VAL A 247 -6.47 21.32 14.91
CA VAL A 247 -7.38 20.36 15.55
C VAL A 247 -7.63 19.20 14.63
N LEU A 248 -7.44 17.97 15.12
CA LEU A 248 -7.67 16.75 14.34
C LEU A 248 -9.15 16.64 13.94
N VAL A 249 -9.40 16.48 12.65
CA VAL A 249 -10.75 16.23 12.11
C VAL A 249 -11.16 14.81 12.42
N LYS A 250 -12.27 14.65 13.12
CA LYS A 250 -12.81 13.36 13.56
C LYS A 250 -12.89 12.37 12.41
N LYS A 251 -12.44 11.13 12.64
CA LYS A 251 -12.54 10.04 11.69
C LYS A 251 -14.00 9.86 11.21
N GLY A 252 -14.19 9.84 9.90
CA GLY A 252 -15.51 9.80 9.27
C GLY A 252 -16.06 11.17 8.86
N GLN A 253 -15.53 12.28 9.35
CA GLN A 253 -15.90 13.65 8.90
C GLN A 253 -15.12 14.09 7.65
N TRP A 254 -14.21 13.29 7.19
CA TRP A 254 -13.55 13.45 5.91
C TRP A 254 -13.39 12.10 5.19
N SER A 255 -13.20 12.16 3.88
CA SER A 255 -12.99 10.97 3.04
C SER A 255 -12.06 11.28 1.87
N SER A 256 -11.44 10.24 1.32
CA SER A 256 -10.64 10.30 0.10
C SER A 256 -10.80 8.98 -0.66
N GLY A 257 -11.33 9.03 -1.88
CA GLY A 257 -11.53 7.83 -2.70
C GLY A 257 -10.30 7.47 -3.55
N SER A 258 -9.50 8.47 -3.93
CA SER A 258 -8.36 8.30 -4.86
C SER A 258 -7.00 8.60 -4.24
N GLY A 259 -6.96 9.10 -3.01
CA GLY A 259 -5.73 9.61 -2.39
C GLY A 259 -5.22 10.94 -2.97
N THR A 260 -5.88 11.53 -3.94
CA THR A 260 -5.49 12.80 -4.58
C THR A 260 -6.39 13.98 -4.21
N GLN A 261 -7.41 13.72 -3.39
CA GLN A 261 -8.33 14.74 -2.86
C GLN A 261 -8.81 14.35 -1.46
N ILE A 262 -9.19 15.32 -0.66
CA ILE A 262 -9.89 15.15 0.61
C ILE A 262 -11.23 15.86 0.50
N ASN A 263 -12.31 15.15 0.82
CA ASN A 263 -13.66 15.69 0.88
C ASN A 263 -14.06 15.80 2.35
N PHE A 264 -14.56 16.94 2.78
CA PHE A 264 -15.11 17.18 4.10
C PHE A 264 -16.61 16.92 4.12
N GLU A 265 -17.11 16.29 5.18
CA GLU A 265 -18.55 16.04 5.37
C GLU A 265 -19.31 17.38 5.55
N GLU A 266 -18.71 18.30 6.29
CA GLU A 266 -19.21 19.66 6.48
C GLU A 266 -18.29 20.68 5.79
N ALA A 267 -18.89 21.72 5.20
CA ALA A 267 -18.13 22.78 4.56
C ALA A 267 -17.33 23.59 5.57
N LEU A 268 -16.06 23.82 5.28
CA LEU A 268 -15.22 24.78 6.02
C LEU A 268 -15.62 26.19 5.63
N THR A 269 -16.10 26.96 6.59
CA THR A 269 -16.77 28.26 6.33
C THR A 269 -15.90 29.49 6.58
N ASP A 270 -14.78 29.33 7.27
CA ASP A 270 -13.83 30.44 7.51
C ASP A 270 -12.72 30.43 6.43
N PRO A 271 -12.54 31.53 5.69
CA PRO A 271 -11.48 31.62 4.68
C PRO A 271 -10.06 31.71 5.26
N ASN A 272 -9.91 31.72 6.59
CA ASN A 272 -8.59 31.74 7.25
C ASN A 272 -8.20 30.38 7.83
N TYR A 273 -8.96 29.32 7.56
CA TYR A 273 -8.57 28.00 8.02
C TYR A 273 -7.32 27.49 7.30
N VAL A 274 -6.42 26.93 8.08
CA VAL A 274 -5.27 26.16 7.61
C VAL A 274 -5.60 24.69 7.74
N ILE A 275 -5.38 23.94 6.68
CA ILE A 275 -5.57 22.49 6.66
C ILE A 275 -4.21 21.82 6.56
N ASP A 276 -3.88 21.02 7.55
CA ASP A 276 -2.72 20.14 7.54
C ASP A 276 -3.15 18.70 7.27
N VAL A 277 -2.48 18.05 6.33
CA VAL A 277 -2.69 16.65 6.00
C VAL A 277 -1.38 15.92 6.26
N ILE A 278 -1.38 15.05 7.24
CA ILE A 278 -0.23 14.24 7.62
C ILE A 278 -0.43 12.83 7.07
N ASP A 279 0.30 12.50 6.01
CA ASP A 279 0.31 11.16 5.44
C ASP A 279 1.58 10.43 5.90
N TYR A 280 1.41 9.34 6.64
CA TYR A 280 2.52 8.56 7.18
C TYR A 280 3.16 7.63 6.16
N GLY A 281 2.71 7.64 4.92
CA GLY A 281 3.38 7.00 3.78
C GLY A 281 3.57 5.50 3.91
N PHE A 282 2.84 4.84 4.81
CA PHE A 282 2.92 3.39 4.93
C PHE A 282 2.39 2.76 3.65
N VAL A 283 3.29 2.24 2.84
CA VAL A 283 2.89 1.31 1.79
C VAL A 283 2.35 0.07 2.49
N THR A 284 1.09 -0.26 2.25
CA THR A 284 0.60 -1.59 2.57
C THR A 284 1.53 -2.60 1.91
N PRO A 285 1.74 -3.80 2.47
CA PRO A 285 2.38 -4.90 1.75
C PRO A 285 1.60 -5.31 0.48
N GLU A 286 0.38 -4.86 0.27
CA GLU A 286 -0.18 -4.72 -1.07
C GLU A 286 0.67 -3.67 -1.79
N VAL A 287 1.84 -4.15 -2.18
CA VAL A 287 2.86 -3.42 -2.92
C VAL A 287 2.16 -2.60 -3.98
N ASN A 288 1.97 -1.30 -3.74
CA ASN A 288 1.70 -0.42 -4.83
C ASN A 288 3.01 -0.23 -5.60
N LEU A 289 3.40 -1.31 -6.30
CA LEU A 289 4.51 -1.35 -7.24
C LEU A 289 4.39 -0.22 -8.29
N PHE A 290 3.23 0.42 -8.34
CA PHE A 290 2.86 1.47 -9.27
C PHE A 290 3.59 2.79 -8.99
N LEU A 291 4.01 3.05 -7.75
CA LEU A 291 4.74 4.27 -7.38
C LEU A 291 6.26 4.08 -7.32
N ASP A 292 6.74 2.84 -7.39
CA ASP A 292 8.16 2.56 -7.42
C ASP A 292 8.66 2.55 -8.87
N THR A 293 9.39 3.58 -9.25
CA THR A 293 9.99 3.68 -10.58
C THR A 293 11.14 2.68 -10.80
N VAL A 294 11.63 2.04 -9.74
CA VAL A 294 12.69 1.02 -9.78
C VAL A 294 12.41 -0.07 -8.73
N PRO A 295 11.31 -0.81 -8.83
CA PRO A 295 10.95 -1.80 -7.83
C PRO A 295 11.99 -2.91 -7.75
N PHE A 296 12.54 -3.16 -6.57
CA PHE A 296 13.47 -4.26 -6.30
C PHE A 296 12.81 -5.26 -5.35
N LEU A 297 12.48 -6.43 -5.87
CA LEU A 297 11.99 -7.55 -5.08
C LEU A 297 13.19 -8.41 -4.67
N GLY A 298 13.53 -8.40 -3.38
CA GLY A 298 14.63 -9.20 -2.82
C GLY A 298 14.35 -10.71 -2.75
N GLY A 299 13.18 -11.17 -3.23
CA GLY A 299 12.73 -12.56 -3.24
C GLY A 299 11.77 -12.86 -4.40
N ASN A 300 11.08 -13.99 -4.31
CA ASN A 300 10.11 -14.40 -5.34
C ASN A 300 8.90 -13.45 -5.33
N LEU A 301 8.41 -13.08 -6.52
CA LEU A 301 7.11 -12.42 -6.68
C LEU A 301 6.02 -13.51 -6.66
N ASP A 302 5.26 -13.58 -5.58
CA ASP A 302 4.02 -14.34 -5.53
C ASP A 302 2.87 -13.38 -5.88
N THR A 303 2.20 -13.63 -7.01
CA THR A 303 1.08 -12.79 -7.47
C THR A 303 -0.25 -13.20 -6.83
N ASN A 304 -0.25 -14.20 -5.95
CA ASN A 304 -1.44 -14.73 -5.29
C ASN A 304 -2.61 -14.98 -6.27
N GLY A 305 -2.30 -15.58 -7.41
CA GLY A 305 -3.28 -15.89 -8.45
C GLY A 305 -3.77 -14.70 -9.27
N LYS A 306 -3.10 -13.55 -9.18
CA LYS A 306 -3.39 -12.37 -10.02
C LYS A 306 -2.46 -12.33 -11.23
N ASP A 307 -2.96 -11.76 -12.32
CA ASP A 307 -2.19 -11.61 -13.55
C ASP A 307 -1.15 -10.50 -13.44
N ILE A 308 0.00 -10.68 -14.08
CA ILE A 308 0.93 -9.59 -14.37
C ILE A 308 0.57 -9.06 -15.75
N ILE A 309 -0.09 -7.91 -15.79
CA ILE A 309 -0.54 -7.27 -17.04
C ILE A 309 0.16 -5.92 -17.24
N SER A 310 0.46 -5.61 -18.50
CA SER A 310 0.78 -4.24 -18.92
C SER A 310 -0.51 -3.60 -19.44
N SER A 311 -0.97 -2.52 -18.80
CA SER A 311 -2.19 -1.81 -19.19
C SER A 311 -1.97 -0.79 -20.32
N GLY A 312 -0.74 -0.65 -20.81
CA GLY A 312 -0.35 0.31 -21.84
C GLY A 312 0.22 -0.34 -23.09
N THR A 313 0.94 0.44 -23.87
CA THR A 313 1.69 -0.01 -25.07
C THR A 313 3.02 -0.68 -24.71
N ASP A 314 3.38 -0.70 -23.43
CA ASP A 314 4.64 -1.23 -22.96
C ASP A 314 4.58 -2.74 -22.74
N SER A 315 5.71 -3.39 -22.93
CA SER A 315 5.85 -4.84 -22.79
C SER A 315 6.19 -5.21 -21.34
N VAL A 316 5.71 -6.37 -20.89
CA VAL A 316 6.31 -7.05 -19.73
C VAL A 316 7.63 -7.68 -20.19
N VAL A 317 8.76 -7.16 -19.66
CA VAL A 317 10.10 -7.63 -20.04
C VAL A 317 10.68 -8.50 -18.94
N LEU A 318 10.84 -9.80 -19.20
CA LEU A 318 11.56 -10.72 -18.32
C LEU A 318 13.01 -10.80 -18.78
N LYS A 319 13.98 -10.48 -17.90
CA LYS A 319 15.43 -10.53 -18.18
C LYS A 319 16.12 -11.47 -17.20
N PRO A 320 15.82 -12.79 -17.23
CA PRO A 320 16.49 -13.74 -16.35
C PRO A 320 17.96 -13.90 -16.76
N SER A 321 18.82 -14.18 -15.81
CA SER A 321 20.25 -14.45 -16.07
C SER A 321 20.49 -15.82 -16.68
N THR A 322 19.53 -16.73 -16.57
CA THR A 322 19.67 -18.12 -17.06
C THR A 322 18.51 -18.51 -17.99
N TYR A 323 17.30 -18.68 -17.48
CA TYR A 323 16.13 -19.11 -18.27
C TYR A 323 14.82 -18.65 -17.62
N VAL A 324 13.74 -18.70 -18.40
CA VAL A 324 12.36 -18.60 -17.91
C VAL A 324 11.81 -20.02 -17.86
N ASP A 325 11.40 -20.48 -16.70
CA ASP A 325 10.80 -21.79 -16.48
C ASP A 325 9.29 -21.64 -16.25
N VAL A 326 8.48 -22.36 -17.02
CA VAL A 326 7.02 -22.43 -16.89
C VAL A 326 6.67 -23.83 -16.40
N GLN A 327 6.33 -23.94 -15.10
CA GLN A 327 6.03 -25.21 -14.43
C GLN A 327 4.52 -25.40 -14.31
N ASP A 328 4.09 -26.65 -14.32
CA ASP A 328 2.74 -27.12 -13.97
C ASP A 328 1.59 -26.55 -14.83
N GLY A 329 1.88 -25.98 -16.01
CA GLY A 329 0.84 -25.49 -16.90
C GLY A 329 1.32 -25.13 -18.31
N PRO A 330 0.40 -25.03 -19.28
CA PRO A 330 0.73 -24.64 -20.64
C PRO A 330 0.97 -23.13 -20.73
N MET A 331 1.81 -22.71 -21.67
CA MET A 331 1.91 -21.31 -22.10
C MET A 331 0.86 -21.08 -23.20
N HIS A 332 -0.12 -20.22 -22.94
CA HIS A 332 -1.09 -19.78 -23.94
C HIS A 332 -0.62 -18.50 -24.61
N MET A 333 -0.77 -18.41 -25.92
CA MET A 333 -0.48 -17.21 -26.70
C MET A 333 -1.74 -16.77 -27.45
N GLU A 334 -2.06 -15.48 -27.36
CA GLU A 334 -3.14 -14.93 -28.16
C GLU A 334 -2.77 -14.90 -29.65
N VAL A 335 -3.77 -15.15 -30.50
CA VAL A 335 -3.60 -15.20 -31.94
C VAL A 335 -3.44 -13.79 -32.50
N LEU A 336 -2.35 -13.52 -33.17
CA LEU A 336 -2.11 -12.25 -33.87
C LEU A 336 -2.81 -12.25 -35.24
N SER A 337 -3.32 -11.11 -35.66
CA SER A 337 -3.93 -10.92 -36.98
C SER A 337 -2.91 -10.87 -38.11
N SER A 338 -1.64 -10.62 -37.79
CA SER A 338 -0.54 -10.53 -38.76
C SER A 338 0.77 -10.90 -38.10
N ASP A 339 1.82 -11.14 -38.91
CA ASP A 339 3.16 -11.36 -38.39
C ASP A 339 3.68 -10.10 -37.68
N PRO A 340 4.30 -10.25 -36.49
CA PRO A 340 4.87 -9.11 -35.78
C PRO A 340 6.01 -8.48 -36.59
N SER A 341 6.30 -7.22 -36.38
CA SER A 341 7.46 -6.56 -36.99
C SER A 341 8.76 -7.18 -36.49
N GLY A 342 9.77 -7.24 -37.37
CA GLY A 342 11.11 -7.68 -36.97
C GLY A 342 11.74 -6.73 -35.97
N VAL A 343 12.44 -7.31 -34.99
CA VAL A 343 13.17 -6.55 -33.96
C VAL A 343 14.65 -6.91 -34.08
N THR A 344 15.50 -5.90 -34.20
CA THR A 344 16.97 -6.09 -34.36
C THR A 344 17.54 -6.97 -33.25
N ASN A 345 18.35 -7.95 -33.62
CA ASN A 345 18.98 -8.94 -32.74
C ASN A 345 18.00 -9.76 -31.90
N ARG A 346 16.76 -9.99 -32.41
CA ARG A 346 15.75 -10.81 -31.70
C ARG A 346 15.00 -11.73 -32.65
N ALA A 347 14.56 -12.86 -32.14
CA ALA A 347 13.55 -13.70 -32.75
C ALA A 347 12.25 -13.61 -31.95
N SER A 348 11.12 -13.71 -32.61
CA SER A 348 9.78 -13.72 -32.01
C SER A 348 9.13 -15.09 -32.15
N ILE A 349 8.49 -15.57 -31.08
CA ILE A 349 7.60 -16.73 -31.07
C ILE A 349 6.19 -16.18 -30.87
N TYR A 350 5.22 -16.58 -31.68
CA TYR A 350 3.86 -16.06 -31.64
C TYR A 350 2.86 -17.04 -32.26
N ALA A 351 1.58 -16.89 -31.89
CA ALA A 351 0.48 -17.60 -32.51
C ALA A 351 -0.17 -16.75 -33.60
N LYS A 352 -0.54 -17.34 -34.71
CA LYS A 352 -1.28 -16.73 -35.84
C LYS A 352 -2.33 -17.67 -36.38
N ASP A 353 -3.48 -17.13 -36.81
CA ASP A 353 -4.54 -17.90 -37.45
C ASP A 353 -4.11 -18.38 -38.84
N VAL A 354 -4.26 -19.67 -39.08
CA VAL A 354 -4.13 -20.30 -40.40
C VAL A 354 -5.37 -21.13 -40.66
N SER A 355 -6.28 -20.59 -41.45
CA SER A 355 -7.52 -21.29 -41.84
C SER A 355 -8.39 -21.73 -40.64
N SER A 356 -8.58 -20.84 -39.68
CA SER A 356 -9.34 -21.06 -38.44
C SER A 356 -8.67 -21.98 -37.40
N SER A 357 -7.35 -22.14 -37.50
CA SER A 357 -6.52 -22.85 -36.52
C SER A 357 -5.43 -21.91 -36.01
N ALA A 358 -5.25 -21.87 -34.69
CA ALA A 358 -4.16 -21.13 -34.06
C ALA A 358 -2.86 -21.94 -34.22
N GLU A 359 -1.95 -21.43 -35.03
CA GLU A 359 -0.67 -22.08 -35.32
C GLU A 359 0.49 -21.29 -34.73
N LEU A 360 1.54 -22.03 -34.33
CA LEU A 360 2.71 -21.43 -33.68
C LEU A 360 3.79 -21.12 -34.72
N PHE A 361 4.34 -19.92 -34.66
CA PHE A 361 5.35 -19.43 -35.58
C PHE A 361 6.58 -18.89 -34.87
N VAL A 362 7.71 -18.92 -35.58
CA VAL A 362 8.93 -18.18 -35.22
C VAL A 362 9.27 -17.24 -36.37
N ARG A 363 9.65 -16.00 -36.02
CA ARG A 363 10.16 -15.01 -36.95
C ARG A 363 11.52 -14.49 -36.49
N ASP A 364 12.49 -14.39 -37.40
CA ASP A 364 13.76 -13.70 -37.17
C ASP A 364 13.72 -12.20 -37.56
N GLU A 365 14.80 -11.48 -37.30
CA GLU A 365 14.94 -10.06 -37.68
C GLU A 365 15.00 -9.85 -39.21
N ALA A 366 15.47 -10.84 -39.98
CA ALA A 366 15.58 -10.78 -41.43
C ALA A 366 14.23 -10.97 -42.12
N GLY A 367 13.18 -11.30 -41.38
CA GLY A 367 11.83 -11.53 -41.88
C GLY A 367 11.55 -12.96 -42.30
N ASN A 368 12.39 -13.94 -41.95
CA ASN A 368 12.08 -15.33 -42.17
C ASN A 368 11.08 -15.80 -41.12
N VAL A 369 9.94 -16.30 -41.56
CA VAL A 369 8.85 -16.86 -40.75
C VAL A 369 8.74 -18.32 -40.99
N THR A 370 8.76 -19.11 -39.92
CA THR A 370 8.60 -20.56 -39.97
C THR A 370 7.45 -20.97 -39.06
N GLN A 371 6.50 -21.73 -39.61
CA GLN A 371 5.48 -22.41 -38.82
C GLN A 371 6.11 -23.60 -38.12
N ILE A 372 5.98 -23.69 -36.81
CA ILE A 372 6.52 -24.76 -35.97
C ILE A 372 5.47 -25.78 -35.53
N SER A 373 4.18 -25.40 -35.55
CA SER A 373 3.09 -26.35 -35.48
C SER A 373 2.88 -26.94 -36.89
N PRO A 374 3.12 -28.23 -37.13
CA PRO A 374 3.40 -28.74 -38.49
C PRO A 374 2.17 -29.14 -39.31
N HIS A 375 0.95 -28.80 -38.89
CA HIS A 375 -0.27 -29.28 -39.54
C HIS A 375 -0.96 -28.21 -40.37
N ASN A 376 -1.63 -28.62 -41.46
CA ASN A 376 -2.62 -27.78 -42.13
C ASN A 376 -4.04 -28.09 -41.61
N ASN A 377 -5.06 -27.40 -42.15
CA ASN A 377 -6.46 -27.57 -41.74
C ASN A 377 -7.07 -28.95 -42.12
N GLN A 378 -6.35 -29.81 -42.84
CA GLN A 378 -6.70 -31.20 -43.11
C GLN A 378 -5.98 -32.19 -42.18
N GLY A 379 -5.18 -31.70 -41.23
CA GLY A 379 -4.34 -32.54 -40.37
C GLY A 379 -3.08 -33.07 -41.03
N GLU A 380 -2.79 -32.67 -42.28
CA GLU A 380 -1.58 -33.13 -42.98
C GLU A 380 -0.35 -32.42 -42.45
N TRP A 381 0.73 -33.15 -42.24
CA TRP A 381 2.00 -32.59 -41.82
C TRP A 381 2.67 -31.81 -42.93
N ILE A 382 2.88 -30.50 -42.71
CA ILE A 382 3.52 -29.61 -43.66
C ILE A 382 4.73 -28.90 -43.04
N TYR A 383 5.74 -28.63 -43.86
CA TYR A 383 6.76 -27.62 -43.52
C TYR A 383 6.45 -26.33 -44.27
N TYR A 384 6.42 -25.21 -43.56
CA TYR A 384 6.19 -23.89 -44.14
C TYR A 384 7.20 -22.88 -43.64
N SER A 385 7.85 -22.14 -44.55
CA SER A 385 8.72 -21.03 -44.25
C SER A 385 8.55 -19.93 -45.29
N GLU A 386 8.50 -18.67 -44.84
CA GLU A 386 8.37 -17.50 -45.67
C GLU A 386 9.31 -16.40 -45.22
N ASN A 387 9.94 -15.69 -46.15
CA ASN A 387 10.58 -14.43 -45.88
C ASN A 387 9.60 -13.31 -46.24
N VAL A 388 9.01 -12.64 -45.20
CA VAL A 388 7.96 -11.65 -45.39
C VAL A 388 8.49 -10.37 -46.08
N ASN A 389 9.79 -10.11 -46.04
CA ASN A 389 10.40 -8.92 -46.66
C ASN A 389 10.61 -9.13 -48.17
N THR A 390 10.91 -10.35 -48.59
CA THR A 390 11.19 -10.67 -50.00
C THR A 390 10.01 -11.39 -50.70
N GLY A 391 9.01 -11.83 -49.94
CA GLY A 391 7.89 -12.65 -50.42
C GLY A 391 8.28 -14.07 -50.86
N LYS A 392 9.53 -14.49 -50.60
CA LYS A 392 9.97 -15.85 -50.95
C LYS A 392 9.35 -16.85 -49.98
N ARG A 393 8.62 -17.84 -50.56
CA ARG A 393 7.92 -18.89 -49.80
C ARG A 393 8.46 -20.27 -50.14
N PHE A 394 8.46 -21.15 -49.14
CA PHE A 394 8.76 -22.55 -49.26
C PHE A 394 7.72 -23.34 -48.47
N LYS A 395 6.98 -24.20 -49.16
CA LYS A 395 5.93 -25.04 -48.55
C LYS A 395 6.07 -26.47 -49.06
N VAL A 396 6.22 -27.40 -48.14
CA VAL A 396 6.33 -28.85 -48.46
C VAL A 396 5.30 -29.63 -47.67
N ASN A 397 4.51 -30.44 -48.32
CA ASN A 397 3.72 -31.45 -47.65
C ASN A 397 4.64 -32.64 -47.35
N MET A 398 5.06 -32.71 -46.09
CA MET A 398 6.05 -33.69 -45.63
C MET A 398 5.50 -35.12 -45.73
N GLU A 399 4.24 -35.31 -45.39
CA GLU A 399 3.61 -36.60 -45.45
C GLU A 399 3.55 -37.15 -46.89
N LYS A 400 3.09 -36.31 -47.84
CA LYS A 400 3.04 -36.72 -49.26
C LYS A 400 4.44 -36.96 -49.82
N MET A 401 5.43 -36.19 -49.41
CA MET A 401 6.81 -36.37 -49.82
C MET A 401 7.37 -37.70 -49.30
N ILE A 402 7.16 -38.03 -48.04
CA ILE A 402 7.64 -39.25 -47.42
C ILE A 402 6.93 -40.46 -48.04
N ARG A 403 5.60 -40.45 -48.20
CA ARG A 403 4.86 -41.51 -48.88
C ARG A 403 5.33 -41.77 -50.34
N LYS A 404 5.76 -40.69 -51.03
CA LYS A 404 6.34 -40.85 -52.35
C LYS A 404 7.74 -41.47 -52.31
N LEU A 405 8.51 -41.16 -51.24
CA LEU A 405 9.81 -41.77 -51.02
C LEU A 405 9.66 -43.28 -50.73
N GLU A 406 8.72 -43.67 -49.87
CA GLU A 406 8.34 -45.06 -49.58
C GLU A 406 8.01 -45.84 -50.87
N GLN A 407 7.22 -45.22 -51.75
CA GLN A 407 6.90 -45.81 -53.07
C GLN A 407 8.14 -46.04 -53.94
N ILE A 408 9.18 -45.21 -53.83
CA ILE A 408 10.38 -45.30 -54.65
C ILE A 408 11.39 -46.25 -54.05
N THR A 409 11.54 -46.26 -52.72
CA THR A 409 12.55 -47.11 -52.05
C THR A 409 12.05 -48.47 -51.65
N GLY A 410 10.74 -48.64 -51.47
CA GLY A 410 10.14 -49.87 -50.93
C GLY A 410 10.34 -50.04 -49.42
N GLU A 411 10.76 -48.93 -48.69
CA GLU A 411 10.94 -48.92 -47.28
C GLU A 411 9.83 -48.08 -46.63
N ASP A 412 9.32 -48.49 -45.47
CA ASP A 412 8.34 -47.74 -44.68
C ASP A 412 9.06 -46.73 -43.80
N PHE A 413 8.70 -45.43 -43.90
CA PHE A 413 9.24 -44.33 -43.11
C PHE A 413 8.20 -43.70 -42.17
N ILE A 414 6.90 -43.99 -42.38
CA ILE A 414 5.80 -43.47 -41.55
C ILE A 414 5.19 -44.64 -40.80
N GLU A 415 5.28 -44.63 -39.50
CA GLU A 415 4.51 -45.50 -38.61
C GLU A 415 3.23 -44.74 -38.22
N ILE A 416 2.06 -45.32 -38.41
CA ILE A 416 0.77 -44.78 -37.99
C ILE A 416 0.25 -45.73 -36.93
N ASP A 417 0.22 -45.28 -35.70
CA ASP A 417 -0.50 -45.93 -34.60
C ASP A 417 -1.97 -45.48 -34.67
N ASP A 418 -2.90 -46.44 -34.83
CA ASP A 418 -4.35 -46.20 -34.87
C ASP A 418 -4.96 -45.94 -33.48
#